data_1103649fb6135f2d9a639312b4cdc03f
#
_entry.id   1103649fb6135f2d9a639312b4cdc03f
#
_cell.length_a   1.000
_cell.length_b   1.000
_cell.length_c   1.000
_cell.angle_alpha   90.00
_cell.angle_beta   90.00
_cell.angle_gamma   90.00
#
_symmetry.space_group_name_H-M   'P 1'
#
loop_
_entity.id
_entity.type
_entity.pdbx_description
1 polymer ?
#
loop_
_entity_poly.entity_id
_entity_poly.type
_entity_poly.pdbx_seq_one_letter_code
_entity_poly.pdbx_strand_id
1 'polypeptide(L)'
;MLLVSGCGTGAEQSAAEQTSITEAASHADQKGLSITVPGTLAAGVAELQAGVRGHLGMAIMPVGGDQVVSFGDWSTGPAWSTMKVPLTIAALRRDSSSSNYAASAAITASDNAAADTLWQSLGSGQDAAQAVQSVLREGGDSKTTVPATRSRPEHSAFGQADWSLTEQVRFASRLPCLPATANVIDLMEQVQPSQRWGLGAFSGAEFKGGWGPDPKGAYLVRQFGVISAPSGQIAVAFAAQADSGAFSDGMTILDKLATLISQHIDELSGGTCPA
;
A
#
# COMPACT_ATOMS: atom_id res chain seq x y z
N MET A 1 66.35 -21.33 46.92
CA MET A 1 65.74 -22.64 47.09
C MET A 1 64.73 -22.83 45.99
N LEU A 2 65.13 -23.61 45.06
CA LEU A 2 64.39 -24.62 44.25
C LEU A 2 63.13 -24.18 43.50
N LEU A 3 63.24 -24.15 42.19
CA LEU A 3 62.92 -25.16 41.16
C LEU A 3 61.42 -25.13 40.76
N VAL A 4 60.90 -25.26 39.55
CA VAL A 4 61.35 -25.80 38.25
C VAL A 4 60.32 -25.34 37.22
N SER A 5 60.79 -24.96 36.07
CA SER A 5 60.42 -25.29 34.67
C SER A 5 59.04 -25.82 34.32
N GLY A 6 58.53 -25.29 33.22
CA GLY A 6 57.50 -25.91 32.38
C GLY A 6 57.15 -25.07 31.13
N CYS A 7 57.91 -25.29 30.04
CA CYS A 7 57.53 -24.86 28.71
C CYS A 7 56.30 -25.64 28.23
N GLY A 8 55.37 -24.92 27.59
CA GLY A 8 54.28 -25.50 26.84
C GLY A 8 53.87 -24.57 25.73
N THR A 9 54.40 -24.80 24.53
CA THR A 9 53.98 -24.18 23.30
C THR A 9 52.63 -24.72 22.90
N GLY A 10 51.64 -23.85 22.80
CA GLY A 10 50.33 -24.18 22.24
C GLY A 10 49.95 -23.13 21.22
N ALA A 11 49.86 -23.55 19.95
CA ALA A 11 49.49 -22.76 18.84
C ALA A 11 48.05 -22.20 18.96
N GLU A 12 47.90 -20.91 18.86
CA GLU A 12 46.61 -20.27 18.69
C GLU A 12 46.06 -20.55 17.30
N GLN A 13 45.06 -21.41 17.20
CA GLN A 13 44.21 -21.51 16.03
C GLN A 13 43.14 -20.44 16.15
N SER A 14 43.18 -19.49 15.20
CA SER A 14 42.16 -18.52 14.93
C SER A 14 40.89 -19.25 14.51
N ALA A 15 39.89 -19.28 15.38
CA ALA A 15 38.54 -19.70 15.06
C ALA A 15 37.85 -18.56 14.34
N ALA A 16 37.62 -18.72 13.04
CA ALA A 16 36.70 -17.87 12.28
C ALA A 16 35.28 -18.06 12.84
N GLU A 17 34.72 -16.99 13.35
CA GLU A 17 33.37 -16.90 13.83
C GLU A 17 32.40 -16.99 12.64
N GLN A 18 31.90 -18.19 12.37
CA GLN A 18 30.77 -18.38 11.47
C GLN A 18 29.51 -17.87 12.17
N THR A 19 29.06 -16.72 11.71
CA THR A 19 27.74 -16.19 12.10
C THR A 19 26.68 -17.12 11.52
N SER A 20 26.15 -18.01 12.34
CA SER A 20 24.99 -18.83 12.02
C SER A 20 23.79 -17.91 11.88
N ILE A 21 23.29 -17.77 10.66
CA ILE A 21 21.96 -17.23 10.41
C ILE A 21 20.99 -18.29 10.96
N THR A 22 20.41 -17.98 12.10
CA THR A 22 19.40 -18.83 12.73
C THR A 22 18.15 -18.75 11.84
N GLU A 23 17.89 -19.83 11.12
CA GLU A 23 16.63 -20.15 10.48
C GLU A 23 15.54 -20.10 11.57
N ALA A 24 14.64 -19.13 11.48
CA ALA A 24 13.50 -19.05 12.38
C ALA A 24 12.59 -20.25 12.10
N ALA A 25 12.58 -21.17 13.05
CA ALA A 25 11.72 -22.33 13.04
C ALA A 25 10.26 -21.92 12.82
N SER A 26 9.65 -22.51 11.80
CA SER A 26 8.23 -22.44 11.53
C SER A 26 7.43 -22.99 12.70
N HIS A 27 6.61 -22.14 13.32
CA HIS A 27 5.44 -22.63 14.05
C HIS A 27 4.35 -22.94 13.01
N ALA A 28 4.23 -24.20 12.67
CA ALA A 28 3.08 -24.75 11.96
C ALA A 28 1.89 -24.71 12.92
N ASP A 29 0.93 -23.84 12.62
CA ASP A 29 -0.51 -23.95 12.75
C ASP A 29 -1.19 -22.56 12.68
N GLN A 30 -1.03 -21.87 11.55
CA GLN A 30 -2.00 -20.84 11.13
C GLN A 30 -2.16 -20.97 9.62
N LYS A 31 -3.34 -21.40 9.18
CA LYS A 31 -3.78 -21.43 7.78
C LYS A 31 -3.99 -19.99 7.28
N GLY A 32 -2.93 -19.21 7.13
CA GLY A 32 -2.94 -17.90 6.49
C GLY A 32 -2.21 -17.98 5.17
N LEU A 33 -2.82 -17.48 4.10
CA LEU A 33 -2.14 -17.29 2.82
C LEU A 33 -1.00 -16.28 3.02
N SER A 34 0.25 -16.74 2.88
CA SER A 34 1.43 -15.89 2.87
C SER A 34 1.89 -15.66 1.43
N ILE A 35 2.34 -14.44 1.13
CA ILE A 35 2.98 -14.17 -0.15
C ILE A 35 4.43 -14.66 -0.10
N THR A 36 4.82 -15.47 -1.08
CA THR A 36 6.23 -15.74 -1.33
C THR A 36 6.80 -14.61 -2.16
N VAL A 37 7.81 -13.93 -1.63
CA VAL A 37 8.49 -12.84 -2.32
C VAL A 37 9.86 -13.31 -2.74
N PRO A 38 10.19 -13.24 -4.04
CA PRO A 38 11.53 -13.56 -4.51
C PRO A 38 12.58 -12.65 -3.89
N GLY A 39 13.70 -13.19 -3.48
CA GLY A 39 14.85 -12.40 -3.00
C GLY A 39 15.35 -11.39 -4.03
N THR A 40 15.18 -11.70 -5.32
CA THR A 40 15.49 -10.84 -6.45
C THR A 40 14.60 -9.59 -6.52
N LEU A 41 13.30 -9.69 -6.20
CA LEU A 41 12.42 -8.52 -6.09
C LEU A 41 12.88 -7.62 -4.93
N ALA A 42 13.18 -8.20 -3.78
CA ALA A 42 13.68 -7.43 -2.62
C ALA A 42 14.99 -6.71 -2.94
N ALA A 43 15.93 -7.40 -3.61
CA ALA A 43 17.17 -6.81 -4.07
C ALA A 43 16.94 -5.70 -5.10
N GLY A 44 16.04 -5.90 -6.07
CA GLY A 44 15.68 -4.90 -7.07
C GLY A 44 15.07 -3.63 -6.46
N VAL A 45 14.23 -3.77 -5.44
CA VAL A 45 13.68 -2.59 -4.71
C VAL A 45 14.79 -1.87 -3.93
N ALA A 46 15.71 -2.59 -3.29
CA ALA A 46 16.83 -1.99 -2.58
C ALA A 46 17.78 -1.25 -3.53
N GLU A 47 18.07 -1.80 -4.71
CA GLU A 47 18.84 -1.17 -5.76
C GLU A 47 18.15 0.10 -6.30
N LEU A 48 16.83 0.00 -6.57
CA LEU A 48 16.05 1.15 -7.00
C LEU A 48 16.09 2.26 -5.95
N GLN A 49 15.91 1.93 -4.66
CA GLN A 49 15.98 2.90 -3.57
C GLN A 49 17.36 3.58 -3.49
N ALA A 50 18.44 2.84 -3.65
CA ALA A 50 19.78 3.40 -3.68
C ALA A 50 20.04 4.30 -4.90
N GLY A 51 19.34 4.06 -6.02
CA GLY A 51 19.50 4.79 -7.28
C GLY A 51 18.57 5.97 -7.48
N VAL A 52 17.48 6.11 -6.69
CA VAL A 52 16.57 7.25 -6.79
C VAL A 52 16.95 8.35 -5.81
N ARG A 53 16.67 9.60 -6.20
CA ARG A 53 16.76 10.75 -5.31
C ARG A 53 15.38 10.96 -4.67
N GLY A 54 15.20 10.51 -3.42
CA GLY A 54 13.95 10.59 -2.69
C GLY A 54 13.67 9.33 -1.89
N HIS A 55 12.46 9.28 -1.36
CA HIS A 55 11.96 8.17 -0.55
C HIS A 55 10.94 7.38 -1.34
N LEU A 56 10.95 6.07 -1.18
CA LEU A 56 9.95 5.17 -1.74
C LEU A 56 9.57 4.08 -0.73
N GLY A 57 8.37 3.57 -0.88
CA GLY A 57 7.90 2.43 -0.11
C GLY A 57 6.88 1.62 -0.89
N MET A 58 6.86 0.33 -0.63
CA MET A 58 5.92 -0.62 -1.21
C MET A 58 5.50 -1.64 -0.17
N ALA A 59 4.23 -2.00 -0.17
CA ALA A 59 3.69 -3.12 0.59
C ALA A 59 2.88 -4.00 -0.36
N ILE A 60 3.06 -5.31 -0.26
CA ILE A 60 2.35 -6.31 -1.06
C ILE A 60 1.76 -7.40 -0.18
N MET A 61 0.65 -7.99 -0.64
CA MET A 61 -0.10 -9.00 0.09
C MET A 61 -1.00 -9.79 -0.87
N PRO A 62 -1.19 -11.12 -0.74
CA PRO A 62 -2.19 -11.81 -1.54
C PRO A 62 -3.60 -11.35 -1.16
N VAL A 63 -4.52 -11.34 -2.11
CA VAL A 63 -5.95 -11.10 -1.80
C VAL A 63 -6.44 -12.18 -0.83
N GLY A 64 -7.15 -11.76 0.21
CA GLY A 64 -7.61 -12.65 1.28
C GLY A 64 -6.52 -13.14 2.23
N GLY A 65 -5.26 -12.74 2.04
CA GLY A 65 -4.14 -13.14 2.88
C GLY A 65 -4.04 -12.39 4.21
N ASP A 66 -3.10 -12.79 5.07
CA ASP A 66 -2.89 -12.20 6.39
C ASP A 66 -1.51 -11.55 6.58
N GLN A 67 -0.53 -11.94 5.76
CA GLN A 67 0.84 -11.45 5.88
C GLN A 67 1.12 -10.34 4.87
N VAL A 68 1.71 -9.26 5.37
CA VAL A 68 2.19 -8.13 4.56
C VAL A 68 3.70 -8.21 4.43
N VAL A 69 4.20 -8.03 3.21
CA VAL A 69 5.63 -7.81 2.97
C VAL A 69 5.81 -6.35 2.55
N SER A 70 6.75 -5.66 3.17
CA SER A 70 7.02 -4.24 2.95
C SER A 70 8.48 -4.01 2.56
N PHE A 71 8.69 -3.01 1.69
CA PHE A 71 10.00 -2.63 1.17
C PHE A 71 10.13 -1.11 1.18
N GLY A 72 11.37 -0.62 1.16
CA GLY A 72 11.68 0.79 1.09
C GLY A 72 11.70 1.47 2.44
N ASP A 73 11.93 2.77 2.44
CA ASP A 73 12.08 3.62 3.62
C ASP A 73 10.89 4.54 3.88
N TRP A 74 9.92 4.60 2.93
CA TRP A 74 8.67 5.33 3.13
C TRP A 74 7.55 4.41 3.60
N SER A 75 6.87 4.75 4.68
CA SER A 75 5.88 3.85 5.30
C SER A 75 4.50 4.48 5.51
N THR A 76 4.41 5.77 5.75
CA THR A 76 3.13 6.43 6.10
C THR A 76 3.07 7.88 5.63
N GLY A 77 1.88 8.41 5.48
CA GLY A 77 1.59 9.80 5.12
C GLY A 77 0.15 10.02 4.64
N PRO A 78 -0.19 11.24 4.22
CA PRO A 78 -1.55 11.58 3.83
C PRO A 78 -2.09 10.64 2.75
N ALA A 79 -3.31 10.17 2.96
CA ALA A 79 -4.00 9.26 2.04
C ALA A 79 -4.28 9.89 0.68
N TRP A 80 -4.48 11.20 0.64
CA TRP A 80 -4.91 11.94 -0.53
C TRP A 80 -6.14 11.29 -1.18
N SER A 81 -6.18 11.26 -2.50
CA SER A 81 -7.32 10.69 -3.25
C SER A 81 -7.46 9.18 -3.15
N THR A 82 -6.52 8.46 -2.53
CA THR A 82 -6.71 7.03 -2.29
C THR A 82 -7.83 6.76 -1.29
N MET A 83 -8.10 7.69 -0.37
CA MET A 83 -9.22 7.59 0.59
C MET A 83 -10.60 7.72 -0.08
N LYS A 84 -10.67 8.12 -1.34
CA LYS A 84 -11.94 8.16 -2.09
C LYS A 84 -12.55 6.76 -2.28
N VAL A 85 -11.75 5.69 -2.23
CA VAL A 85 -12.26 4.32 -2.36
C VAL A 85 -13.15 3.93 -1.17
N PRO A 86 -12.66 3.92 0.08
CA PRO A 86 -13.54 3.61 1.22
C PRO A 86 -14.65 4.65 1.42
N LEU A 87 -14.42 5.91 1.07
CA LEU A 87 -15.46 6.95 1.06
C LEU A 87 -16.61 6.59 0.12
N THR A 88 -16.28 6.21 -1.11
CA THR A 88 -17.29 5.83 -2.12
C THR A 88 -18.06 4.59 -1.69
N ILE A 89 -17.40 3.58 -1.12
CA ILE A 89 -18.06 2.39 -0.56
C ILE A 89 -19.06 2.79 0.52
N ALA A 90 -18.67 3.64 1.47
CA ALA A 90 -19.54 4.11 2.54
C ALA A 90 -20.78 4.84 2.00
N ALA A 91 -20.59 5.73 1.01
CA ALA A 91 -21.68 6.52 0.42
C ALA A 91 -22.64 5.64 -0.38
N LEU A 92 -22.14 4.70 -1.20
CA LEU A 92 -22.97 3.79 -2.00
C LEU A 92 -23.76 2.80 -1.11
N ARG A 93 -23.21 2.37 0.00
CA ARG A 93 -23.93 1.54 0.97
C ARG A 93 -25.05 2.29 1.66
N ARG A 94 -24.90 3.60 1.86
CA ARG A 94 -25.95 4.44 2.46
C ARG A 94 -27.07 4.74 1.47
N ASP A 95 -26.73 5.15 0.24
CA ASP A 95 -27.68 5.42 -0.84
C ASP A 95 -26.99 5.26 -2.20
N SER A 96 -27.20 4.12 -2.82
CA SER A 96 -26.61 3.81 -4.13
C SER A 96 -27.22 4.64 -5.26
N SER A 97 -28.50 5.04 -5.16
CA SER A 97 -29.21 5.70 -6.25
C SER A 97 -28.74 7.13 -6.49
N SER A 98 -28.53 7.89 -5.42
CA SER A 98 -28.09 9.29 -5.50
C SER A 98 -26.58 9.43 -5.63
N SER A 99 -25.80 8.41 -5.25
CA SER A 99 -24.34 8.48 -5.18
C SER A 99 -23.61 7.99 -6.43
N ASN A 100 -24.28 7.30 -7.36
CA ASN A 100 -23.62 6.63 -8.50
C ASN A 100 -22.80 7.57 -9.41
N TYR A 101 -23.34 8.74 -9.78
CA TYR A 101 -22.62 9.69 -10.62
C TYR A 101 -21.38 10.25 -9.91
N ALA A 102 -21.54 10.65 -8.65
CA ALA A 102 -20.44 11.16 -7.85
C ALA A 102 -19.38 10.07 -7.58
N ALA A 103 -19.80 8.82 -7.37
CA ALA A 103 -18.92 7.67 -7.22
C ALA A 103 -18.03 7.48 -8.48
N SER A 104 -18.67 7.47 -9.66
CA SER A 104 -17.94 7.35 -10.92
C SER A 104 -16.90 8.47 -11.07
N ALA A 105 -17.29 9.72 -10.95
CA ALA A 105 -16.38 10.85 -11.10
C ALA A 105 -15.26 10.86 -10.04
N ALA A 106 -15.58 10.56 -8.78
CA ALA A 106 -14.62 10.52 -7.68
C ALA A 106 -13.55 9.43 -7.88
N ILE A 107 -13.91 8.26 -8.41
CA ILE A 107 -12.98 7.16 -8.61
C ILE A 107 -12.25 7.28 -9.94
N THR A 108 -12.96 7.39 -11.07
CA THR A 108 -12.35 7.31 -12.41
C THR A 108 -11.56 8.57 -12.78
N ALA A 109 -12.08 9.76 -12.46
CA ALA A 109 -11.44 11.03 -12.72
C ALA A 109 -10.73 11.66 -11.50
N SER A 110 -10.87 11.03 -10.32
CA SER A 110 -10.38 11.60 -9.04
C SER A 110 -10.98 12.99 -8.73
N ASP A 111 -12.22 13.25 -9.17
CA ASP A 111 -12.89 14.53 -8.97
C ASP A 111 -13.09 14.83 -7.49
N ASN A 112 -12.66 16.04 -7.07
CA ASN A 112 -12.72 16.44 -5.67
C ASN A 112 -14.12 16.92 -5.26
N ALA A 113 -14.85 17.58 -6.17
CA ALA A 113 -16.20 18.06 -5.87
C ALA A 113 -17.17 16.87 -5.74
N ALA A 114 -17.02 15.87 -6.60
CA ALA A 114 -17.76 14.62 -6.49
C ALA A 114 -17.46 13.90 -5.16
N ALA A 115 -16.19 13.83 -4.76
CA ALA A 115 -15.82 13.24 -3.48
C ALA A 115 -16.35 14.03 -2.27
N ASP A 116 -16.34 15.37 -2.33
CA ASP A 116 -16.95 16.21 -1.30
C ASP A 116 -18.49 15.99 -1.24
N THR A 117 -19.14 15.76 -2.38
CA THR A 117 -20.58 15.40 -2.43
C THR A 117 -20.83 14.06 -1.72
N LEU A 118 -20.01 13.04 -1.99
CA LEU A 118 -20.09 11.76 -1.28
C LEU A 118 -19.87 11.91 0.22
N TRP A 119 -18.88 12.72 0.62
CA TRP A 119 -18.61 13.01 2.02
C TRP A 119 -19.81 13.67 2.72
N GLN A 120 -20.40 14.69 2.10
CA GLN A 120 -21.57 15.39 2.64
C GLN A 120 -22.81 14.48 2.71
N SER A 121 -22.98 13.55 1.79
CA SER A 121 -24.10 12.59 1.81
C SER A 121 -24.07 11.67 3.04
N LEU A 122 -22.93 11.51 3.68
CA LEU A 122 -22.74 10.71 4.89
C LEU A 122 -23.17 11.43 6.18
N GLY A 123 -23.50 12.72 6.12
CA GLY A 123 -23.95 13.52 7.26
C GLY A 123 -22.93 14.55 7.71
N SER A 124 -22.81 14.79 9.02
CA SER A 124 -21.79 15.68 9.57
C SER A 124 -20.38 15.17 9.29
N GLY A 125 -19.36 16.02 9.43
CA GLY A 125 -17.97 15.57 9.27
C GLY A 125 -17.61 14.39 10.20
N GLN A 126 -18.16 14.34 11.40
CA GLN A 126 -17.97 13.25 12.35
C GLN A 126 -18.65 11.95 11.86
N ASP A 127 -19.89 12.06 11.37
CA ASP A 127 -20.63 10.90 10.84
C ASP A 127 -19.92 10.31 9.60
N ALA A 128 -19.48 11.21 8.69
CA ALA A 128 -18.74 10.82 7.50
C ALA A 128 -17.41 10.14 7.84
N ALA A 129 -16.64 10.71 8.77
CA ALA A 129 -15.39 10.13 9.23
C ALA A 129 -15.59 8.73 9.82
N GLN A 130 -16.61 8.56 10.65
CA GLN A 130 -16.96 7.26 11.24
C GLN A 130 -17.41 6.23 10.19
N ALA A 131 -18.22 6.65 9.21
CA ALA A 131 -18.69 5.76 8.15
C ALA A 131 -17.52 5.26 7.28
N VAL A 132 -16.62 6.15 6.88
CA VAL A 132 -15.42 5.79 6.11
C VAL A 132 -14.49 4.89 6.94
N GLN A 133 -14.27 5.23 8.21
CA GLN A 133 -13.45 4.44 9.12
C GLN A 133 -14.02 3.04 9.36
N SER A 134 -15.36 2.89 9.39
CA SER A 134 -15.99 1.57 9.48
C SER A 134 -15.66 0.69 8.28
N VAL A 135 -15.68 1.24 7.06
CA VAL A 135 -15.27 0.51 5.84
C VAL A 135 -13.80 0.09 5.91
N LEU A 136 -12.91 0.96 6.41
CA LEU A 136 -11.51 0.61 6.63
C LEU A 136 -11.36 -0.56 7.61
N ARG A 137 -12.11 -0.56 8.73
CA ARG A 137 -12.09 -1.65 9.73
C ARG A 137 -12.57 -2.98 9.15
N GLU A 138 -13.65 -2.97 8.37
CA GLU A 138 -14.12 -4.16 7.65
C GLU A 138 -13.06 -4.70 6.68
N GLY A 139 -12.33 -3.81 6.02
CA GLY A 139 -11.20 -4.15 5.13
C GLY A 139 -9.90 -4.53 5.86
N GLY A 140 -9.94 -4.71 7.20
CA GLY A 140 -8.77 -5.16 7.97
C GLY A 140 -7.78 -4.05 8.37
N ASP A 141 -8.03 -2.80 8.00
CA ASP A 141 -7.27 -1.67 8.52
C ASP A 141 -7.73 -1.32 9.93
N SER A 142 -6.93 -1.70 10.91
CA SER A 142 -7.27 -1.53 12.32
C SER A 142 -6.80 -0.22 12.94
N LYS A 143 -5.99 0.56 12.22
CA LYS A 143 -5.24 1.68 12.82
C LYS A 143 -5.63 3.06 12.27
N THR A 144 -5.92 3.16 10.99
CA THR A 144 -6.14 4.47 10.34
C THR A 144 -7.34 5.19 10.95
N THR A 145 -7.12 6.45 11.31
CA THR A 145 -8.16 7.37 11.79
C THR A 145 -8.47 8.36 10.69
N VAL A 146 -9.75 8.50 10.37
CA VAL A 146 -10.22 9.45 9.36
C VAL A 146 -10.57 10.77 10.05
N PRO A 147 -9.93 11.90 9.69
CA PRO A 147 -10.25 13.20 10.28
C PRO A 147 -11.67 13.65 9.92
N ALA A 148 -12.39 14.17 10.92
CA ALA A 148 -13.71 14.77 10.71
C ALA A 148 -13.63 16.22 10.16
N THR A 149 -12.49 16.87 10.36
CA THR A 149 -12.24 18.26 10.00
C THR A 149 -10.94 18.41 9.22
N ARG A 150 -10.83 19.48 8.47
CA ARG A 150 -9.64 19.81 7.67
C ARG A 150 -8.59 20.48 8.56
N SER A 151 -7.40 19.91 8.66
CA SER A 151 -6.24 20.58 9.28
C SER A 151 -5.60 21.58 8.32
N ARG A 152 -5.62 21.30 7.02
CA ARG A 152 -5.25 22.19 5.92
C ARG A 152 -6.52 22.49 5.12
N PRO A 153 -7.04 23.75 5.17
CA PRO A 153 -8.35 24.10 4.62
C PRO A 153 -8.51 23.83 3.11
N GLU A 154 -7.41 23.91 2.36
CA GLU A 154 -7.35 23.70 0.91
C GLU A 154 -7.52 22.24 0.48
N HIS A 155 -7.44 21.31 1.42
CA HIS A 155 -7.55 19.87 1.15
C HIS A 155 -8.76 19.24 1.87
N SER A 156 -9.31 18.17 1.32
CA SER A 156 -10.39 17.41 1.96
C SER A 156 -9.96 16.82 3.30
N ALA A 157 -10.88 16.74 4.28
CA ALA A 157 -10.59 16.12 5.57
C ALA A 157 -10.13 14.66 5.41
N PHE A 158 -10.88 13.85 4.67
CA PHE A 158 -10.58 12.44 4.45
C PHE A 158 -9.21 12.21 3.79
N GLY A 159 -8.81 13.07 2.85
CA GLY A 159 -7.51 12.97 2.16
C GLY A 159 -6.30 13.23 3.05
N GLN A 160 -6.50 13.88 4.20
CA GLN A 160 -5.47 14.18 5.18
C GLN A 160 -5.31 13.09 6.24
N ALA A 161 -6.06 11.99 6.16
CA ALA A 161 -5.84 10.83 7.01
C ALA A 161 -4.41 10.29 6.81
N ASP A 162 -3.68 10.09 7.88
CA ASP A 162 -2.38 9.41 7.82
C ASP A 162 -2.61 7.91 7.62
N TRP A 163 -2.25 7.42 6.43
CA TRP A 163 -2.52 6.04 6.02
C TRP A 163 -1.22 5.32 5.68
N SER A 164 -0.81 4.39 6.54
CA SER A 164 0.39 3.60 6.29
C SER A 164 0.19 2.64 5.11
N LEU A 165 1.27 2.32 4.38
CA LEU A 165 1.22 1.33 3.29
C LEU A 165 0.77 -0.04 3.79
N THR A 166 1.15 -0.42 5.00
CA THR A 166 0.77 -1.70 5.60
C THR A 166 -0.74 -1.80 5.83
N GLU A 167 -1.37 -0.75 6.37
CA GLU A 167 -2.82 -0.75 6.56
C GLU A 167 -3.55 -0.57 5.22
N GLN A 168 -2.98 0.20 4.29
CA GLN A 168 -3.55 0.39 2.96
C GLN A 168 -3.57 -0.91 2.14
N VAL A 169 -2.49 -1.71 2.18
CA VAL A 169 -2.45 -2.99 1.48
C VAL A 169 -3.34 -4.04 2.14
N ARG A 170 -3.52 -4.00 3.47
CA ARG A 170 -4.51 -4.85 4.16
C ARG A 170 -5.92 -4.55 3.67
N PHE A 171 -6.27 -3.27 3.60
CA PHE A 171 -7.55 -2.85 3.02
C PHE A 171 -7.70 -3.30 1.56
N ALA A 172 -6.67 -3.12 0.73
CA ALA A 172 -6.68 -3.55 -0.66
C ALA A 172 -6.87 -5.06 -0.81
N SER A 173 -6.19 -5.86 0.02
CA SER A 173 -6.31 -7.33 0.01
C SER A 173 -7.71 -7.84 0.35
N ARG A 174 -8.44 -7.12 1.18
CA ARG A 174 -9.82 -7.47 1.58
C ARG A 174 -10.88 -6.83 0.69
N LEU A 175 -10.53 -5.78 -0.05
CA LEU A 175 -11.48 -5.01 -0.85
C LEU A 175 -12.34 -5.86 -1.80
N PRO A 176 -11.80 -6.82 -2.56
CA PRO A 176 -12.61 -7.71 -3.42
C PRO A 176 -13.56 -8.61 -2.64
N CYS A 177 -13.28 -8.84 -1.36
CA CYS A 177 -14.00 -9.77 -0.50
C CYS A 177 -15.10 -9.07 0.34
N LEU A 178 -15.15 -7.75 0.33
CA LEU A 178 -16.13 -6.99 1.08
C LEU A 178 -17.50 -6.98 0.36
N PRO A 179 -18.63 -7.02 1.09
CA PRO A 179 -19.94 -6.93 0.48
C PRO A 179 -20.17 -5.57 -0.17
N ALA A 180 -20.88 -5.57 -1.30
CA ALA A 180 -21.29 -4.36 -2.04
C ALA A 180 -20.11 -3.45 -2.49
N THR A 181 -18.99 -4.04 -2.88
CA THR A 181 -17.80 -3.32 -3.40
C THR A 181 -17.62 -3.47 -4.91
N ALA A 182 -18.27 -4.41 -5.56
CA ALA A 182 -18.07 -4.72 -6.98
C ALA A 182 -18.14 -3.46 -7.88
N ASN A 183 -19.14 -2.60 -7.70
CA ASN A 183 -19.27 -1.37 -8.48
C ASN A 183 -18.04 -0.43 -8.29
N VAL A 184 -17.48 -0.33 -7.09
CA VAL A 184 -16.30 0.52 -6.83
C VAL A 184 -15.05 -0.10 -7.46
N ILE A 185 -14.92 -1.40 -7.43
CA ILE A 185 -13.83 -2.16 -8.05
C ILE A 185 -13.88 -1.98 -9.57
N ASP A 186 -15.06 -2.14 -10.18
CA ASP A 186 -15.27 -1.87 -11.61
C ASP A 186 -14.88 -0.44 -12.01
N LEU A 187 -15.17 0.55 -11.15
CA LEU A 187 -14.75 1.93 -11.37
C LEU A 187 -13.22 2.11 -11.22
N MET A 188 -12.57 1.37 -10.34
CA MET A 188 -11.11 1.39 -10.17
C MET A 188 -10.38 0.84 -11.39
N GLU A 189 -10.95 -0.10 -12.14
CA GLU A 189 -10.42 -0.55 -13.43
C GLU A 189 -10.55 0.53 -14.52
N GLN A 190 -11.55 1.42 -14.39
CA GLN A 190 -11.88 2.47 -15.37
C GLN A 190 -11.19 3.82 -15.10
N VAL A 191 -10.14 3.85 -14.28
CA VAL A 191 -9.37 5.07 -14.04
C VAL A 191 -8.89 5.67 -15.37
N GLN A 192 -9.11 6.97 -15.53
CA GLN A 192 -8.83 7.70 -16.78
C GLN A 192 -7.35 7.62 -17.20
N PRO A 193 -7.04 7.67 -18.52
CA PRO A 193 -5.68 7.42 -19.05
C PRO A 193 -4.58 8.29 -18.44
N SER A 194 -4.87 9.55 -18.11
CA SER A 194 -3.90 10.47 -17.51
C SER A 194 -3.46 10.10 -16.09
N GLN A 195 -4.14 9.14 -15.44
CA GLN A 195 -3.84 8.65 -14.10
C GLN A 195 -3.39 7.18 -14.09
N ARG A 196 -3.18 6.56 -15.26
CA ARG A 196 -2.77 5.15 -15.39
C ARG A 196 -1.24 4.95 -15.34
N TRP A 197 -0.55 5.69 -14.51
CA TRP A 197 0.85 5.44 -14.14
C TRP A 197 0.93 4.35 -13.05
N GLY A 198 2.12 3.84 -12.77
CA GLY A 198 2.32 2.82 -11.73
C GLY A 198 1.49 1.55 -11.98
N LEU A 199 0.53 1.24 -11.11
CA LEU A 199 -0.35 0.07 -11.23
C LEU A 199 -1.19 0.08 -12.52
N GLY A 200 -1.41 1.23 -13.13
CA GLY A 200 -2.10 1.34 -14.40
C GLY A 200 -1.39 0.67 -15.58
N ALA A 201 -0.12 0.28 -15.43
CA ALA A 201 0.62 -0.50 -16.43
C ALA A 201 0.15 -1.97 -16.53
N PHE A 202 -0.50 -2.50 -15.48
CA PHE A 202 -1.02 -3.86 -15.49
C PHE A 202 -2.40 -3.90 -16.16
N SER A 203 -2.62 -4.90 -17.02
CA SER A 203 -3.92 -5.13 -17.64
C SER A 203 -4.94 -5.56 -16.58
N GLY A 204 -6.13 -4.96 -16.60
CA GLY A 204 -7.18 -5.28 -15.64
C GLY A 204 -6.86 -4.86 -14.20
N ALA A 205 -5.89 -3.96 -13.98
CA ALA A 205 -5.59 -3.47 -12.64
C ALA A 205 -6.73 -2.59 -12.11
N GLU A 206 -7.15 -2.90 -10.91
CA GLU A 206 -8.16 -2.18 -10.13
C GLU A 206 -7.43 -1.31 -9.11
N PHE A 207 -7.29 -0.01 -9.36
CA PHE A 207 -6.44 0.83 -8.52
C PHE A 207 -6.96 2.25 -8.34
N LYS A 208 -6.41 2.95 -7.34
CA LYS A 208 -6.66 4.38 -7.12
C LYS A 208 -5.36 5.10 -6.77
N GLY A 209 -5.11 6.19 -7.48
CA GLY A 209 -4.03 7.12 -7.19
C GLY A 209 -4.44 8.22 -6.21
N GLY A 210 -3.43 8.77 -5.54
CA GLY A 210 -3.53 9.94 -4.68
C GLY A 210 -2.22 10.71 -4.65
N TRP A 211 -2.29 12.03 -4.67
CA TRP A 211 -1.12 12.89 -4.61
C TRP A 211 -1.47 14.24 -4.00
N GLY A 212 -0.47 14.88 -3.44
CA GLY A 212 -0.60 16.23 -2.93
C GLY A 212 0.70 16.72 -2.30
N PRO A 213 0.84 18.04 -2.19
CA PRO A 213 2.04 18.66 -1.64
C PRO A 213 2.05 18.63 -0.11
N ASP A 214 3.23 18.51 0.46
CA ASP A 214 3.48 18.84 1.85
C ASP A 214 3.40 20.39 2.07
N PRO A 215 3.59 20.90 3.30
CA PRO A 215 3.61 22.35 3.54
C PRO A 215 4.73 23.10 2.82
N LYS A 216 5.77 22.42 2.32
CA LYS A 216 6.88 23.00 1.56
C LYS A 216 6.66 22.91 0.05
N GLY A 217 5.58 22.28 -0.40
CA GLY A 217 5.24 22.11 -1.81
C GLY A 217 5.77 20.83 -2.45
N ALA A 218 6.48 19.97 -1.71
CA ALA A 218 6.95 18.70 -2.22
C ALA A 218 5.82 17.65 -2.27
N TYR A 219 5.63 17.05 -3.46
CA TYR A 219 4.55 16.10 -3.68
C TYR A 219 4.87 14.70 -3.16
N LEU A 220 3.97 14.18 -2.34
CA LEU A 220 3.81 12.75 -2.14
C LEU A 220 2.92 12.21 -3.26
N VAL A 221 3.34 11.12 -3.90
CA VAL A 221 2.58 10.39 -4.93
C VAL A 221 2.39 8.96 -4.44
N ARG A 222 1.16 8.44 -4.47
CA ARG A 222 0.86 7.09 -3.99
C ARG A 222 -0.26 6.44 -4.79
N GLN A 223 -0.27 5.11 -4.79
CA GLN A 223 -1.36 4.29 -5.33
C GLN A 223 -1.57 3.07 -4.44
N PHE A 224 -2.75 2.52 -4.49
CA PHE A 224 -3.03 1.16 -4.05
C PHE A 224 -4.06 0.51 -4.98
N GLY A 225 -4.07 -0.80 -4.98
CA GLY A 225 -5.02 -1.55 -5.80
C GLY A 225 -4.73 -3.03 -5.78
N VAL A 226 -5.36 -3.71 -6.73
CA VAL A 226 -5.25 -5.14 -6.94
C VAL A 226 -4.82 -5.40 -8.37
N ILE A 227 -3.90 -6.32 -8.56
CA ILE A 227 -3.41 -6.79 -9.86
C ILE A 227 -3.54 -8.31 -9.96
N SER A 228 -3.70 -8.81 -11.17
CA SER A 228 -3.72 -10.25 -11.42
C SER A 228 -2.32 -10.84 -11.44
N ALA A 229 -2.18 -12.04 -10.88
CA ALA A 229 -1.01 -12.89 -10.97
C ALA A 229 -1.44 -14.30 -11.39
N PRO A 230 -0.52 -15.19 -11.85
CA PRO A 230 -0.90 -16.54 -12.32
C PRO A 230 -1.66 -17.39 -11.29
N SER A 231 -1.41 -17.18 -10.01
CA SER A 231 -2.02 -17.95 -8.91
C SER A 231 -3.17 -17.23 -8.18
N GLY A 232 -3.66 -16.12 -8.71
CA GLY A 232 -4.73 -15.32 -8.08
C GLY A 232 -4.46 -13.84 -8.16
N GLN A 233 -4.90 -13.07 -7.16
CA GLN A 233 -4.76 -11.62 -7.14
C GLN A 233 -3.81 -11.17 -6.02
N ILE A 234 -3.09 -10.08 -6.28
CA ILE A 234 -2.15 -9.46 -5.35
C ILE A 234 -2.59 -8.03 -5.08
N ALA A 235 -2.74 -7.69 -3.81
CA ALA A 235 -2.89 -6.32 -3.35
C ALA A 235 -1.53 -5.64 -3.28
N VAL A 236 -1.47 -4.40 -3.76
CA VAL A 236 -0.27 -3.57 -3.77
C VAL A 236 -0.61 -2.18 -3.23
N ALA A 237 0.24 -1.65 -2.38
CA ALA A 237 0.24 -0.24 -2.00
C ALA A 237 1.67 0.29 -2.09
N PHE A 238 1.86 1.42 -2.78
CA PHE A 238 3.18 2.05 -2.86
C PHE A 238 3.10 3.57 -2.86
N ALA A 239 4.20 4.20 -2.50
CA ALA A 239 4.32 5.65 -2.44
C ALA A 239 5.75 6.08 -2.76
N ALA A 240 5.87 7.31 -3.23
CA ALA A 240 7.14 7.97 -3.48
C ALA A 240 7.07 9.46 -3.20
N GLN A 241 8.15 10.00 -2.66
CA GLN A 241 8.40 11.43 -2.50
C GLN A 241 9.79 11.73 -3.03
N ALA A 242 9.86 12.32 -4.22
CA ALA A 242 11.13 12.68 -4.83
C ALA A 242 11.77 13.89 -4.14
N ASP A 243 13.11 13.95 -4.05
CA ASP A 243 13.83 15.10 -3.49
C ASP A 243 13.59 16.40 -4.25
N SER A 244 13.28 16.30 -5.55
CA SER A 244 12.88 17.45 -6.37
C SER A 244 11.55 18.08 -5.92
N GLY A 245 10.74 17.33 -5.18
CA GLY A 245 9.37 17.71 -4.84
C GLY A 245 8.40 17.64 -6.02
N ALA A 246 8.85 17.27 -7.22
CA ALA A 246 7.99 17.27 -8.42
C ALA A 246 7.08 16.03 -8.45
N PHE A 247 5.80 16.26 -8.79
CA PHE A 247 4.82 15.20 -9.00
C PHE A 247 5.26 14.17 -10.06
N SER A 248 5.81 14.65 -11.19
CA SER A 248 6.29 13.80 -12.29
C SER A 248 7.40 12.83 -11.87
N ASP A 249 8.30 13.28 -11.00
CA ASP A 249 9.40 12.45 -10.54
C ASP A 249 8.89 11.36 -9.57
N GLY A 250 7.91 11.71 -8.73
CA GLY A 250 7.21 10.73 -7.89
C GLY A 250 6.51 9.66 -8.73
N MET A 251 5.80 10.04 -9.80
CA MET A 251 5.20 9.07 -10.74
C MET A 251 6.26 8.16 -11.36
N THR A 252 7.39 8.73 -11.80
CA THR A 252 8.49 7.95 -12.40
C THR A 252 9.04 6.89 -11.43
N ILE A 253 9.12 7.20 -10.14
CA ILE A 253 9.54 6.22 -9.13
C ILE A 253 8.49 5.10 -9.02
N LEU A 254 7.20 5.43 -9.01
CA LEU A 254 6.14 4.41 -8.95
C LEU A 254 6.09 3.54 -10.21
N ASP A 255 6.36 4.10 -11.40
CA ASP A 255 6.46 3.34 -12.65
C ASP A 255 7.63 2.32 -12.58
N LYS A 256 8.75 2.69 -11.98
CA LYS A 256 9.87 1.77 -11.75
C LYS A 256 9.52 0.65 -10.77
N LEU A 257 8.79 0.96 -9.68
CA LEU A 257 8.29 -0.07 -8.75
C LEU A 257 7.32 -1.02 -9.45
N ALA A 258 6.39 -0.51 -10.27
CA ALA A 258 5.47 -1.32 -11.05
C ALA A 258 6.23 -2.23 -12.05
N THR A 259 7.28 -1.71 -12.68
CA THR A 259 8.16 -2.49 -13.57
C THR A 259 8.83 -3.65 -12.82
N LEU A 260 9.36 -3.41 -11.62
CA LEU A 260 9.94 -4.47 -10.79
C LEU A 260 8.90 -5.55 -10.42
N ILE A 261 7.69 -5.15 -10.03
CA ILE A 261 6.60 -6.11 -9.75
C ILE A 261 6.32 -6.94 -11.01
N SER A 262 6.20 -6.29 -12.18
CA SER A 262 5.92 -6.95 -13.46
C SER A 262 7.00 -7.99 -13.83
N GLN A 263 8.25 -7.70 -13.58
CA GLN A 263 9.38 -8.61 -13.85
C GLN A 263 9.35 -9.88 -12.98
N HIS A 264 8.67 -9.82 -11.83
CA HIS A 264 8.57 -10.92 -10.86
C HIS A 264 7.14 -11.44 -10.67
N ILE A 265 6.19 -11.04 -11.51
CA ILE A 265 4.76 -11.34 -11.31
C ILE A 265 4.48 -12.85 -11.29
N ASP A 266 5.21 -13.63 -12.08
CA ASP A 266 5.07 -15.07 -12.16
C ASP A 266 5.60 -15.82 -10.91
N GLU A 267 6.43 -15.14 -10.13
CA GLU A 267 7.03 -15.67 -8.89
C GLU A 267 6.22 -15.27 -7.64
N LEU A 268 5.30 -14.32 -7.78
CA LEU A 268 4.48 -13.83 -6.68
C LEU A 268 3.24 -14.71 -6.49
N SER A 269 3.04 -15.16 -5.27
CA SER A 269 1.84 -15.91 -4.91
C SER A 269 0.65 -14.99 -4.78
N GLY A 270 -0.32 -15.10 -5.67
CA GLY A 270 -1.62 -14.45 -5.54
C GLY A 270 -2.54 -15.20 -4.58
N GLY A 271 -3.67 -14.59 -4.25
CA GLY A 271 -4.71 -15.18 -3.42
C GLY A 271 -6.10 -14.91 -3.99
N THR A 272 -7.10 -15.40 -3.29
CA THR A 272 -8.52 -15.21 -3.60
C THR A 272 -9.29 -14.94 -2.31
N CYS A 273 -10.50 -14.43 -2.44
CA CYS A 273 -11.35 -14.27 -1.27
C CYS A 273 -11.60 -15.62 -0.58
N PRO A 274 -11.56 -15.65 0.76
CA PRO A 274 -11.97 -16.85 1.50
C PRO A 274 -13.43 -17.17 1.21
N ALA A 275 -13.74 -18.47 1.13
CA ALA A 275 -15.08 -18.97 0.87
C ALA A 275 -16.06 -18.67 2.04
#